data_2c04a95b07bff41e7a35bb905e9a7a1e
#
_entry.id   2c04a95b07bff41e7a35bb905e9a7a1e
#
_cell.length_a   1.000
_cell.length_b   1.000
_cell.length_c   1.000
_cell.angle_alpha   90.00
_cell.angle_beta   90.00
_cell.angle_gamma   90.00
#
_symmetry.space_group_name_H-M   'P 1'
#
loop_
_entity.id
_entity.type
_entity.pdbx_description
1 polymer ?
#
loop_
_entity_poly.entity_id
_entity_poly.type
_entity_poly.pdbx_seq_one_letter_code
_entity_poly.pdbx_strand_id
1 'polypeptide(L)'
;TIVVGKNGPLLGAASSALLNALKKLAGIDQEIDLVSAHAIEPIQTLKTTYLGSKNPRLHTDEILIALSSSVSENEYAAKAMEQIPNLKGCDIHSTVILSSVDADTLKKLGMYLTCEPTYEEDDRMYHKK
;
A
#
# COMPACT_ATOMS: atom_id res chain seq x y z
N THR A 1 5.43 -12.18 13.40
CA THR A 1 4.17 -11.44 13.42
C THR A 1 3.72 -11.14 12.00
N ILE A 2 2.45 -11.37 11.71
CA ILE A 2 1.86 -11.15 10.38
C ILE A 2 1.13 -9.81 10.38
N VAL A 3 1.41 -9.00 9.37
CA VAL A 3 0.71 -7.73 9.17
C VAL A 3 -0.40 -7.94 8.14
N VAL A 4 -1.56 -7.38 8.41
CA VAL A 4 -2.75 -7.53 7.57
C VAL A 4 -3.08 -6.19 6.91
N GLY A 5 -3.50 -6.26 5.65
CA GLY A 5 -3.98 -5.11 4.91
C GLY A 5 -5.37 -5.33 4.35
N LYS A 6 -6.19 -4.28 4.40
CA LYS A 6 -7.54 -4.26 3.87
C LYS A 6 -7.69 -3.11 2.89
N ASN A 7 -8.60 -3.29 1.91
CA ASN A 7 -8.96 -2.21 1.02
C ASN A 7 -9.65 -1.08 1.77
N GLY A 8 -9.24 0.12 1.47
CA GLY A 8 -9.92 1.33 1.92
C GLY A 8 -10.19 2.26 0.74
N PRO A 9 -10.76 3.44 0.99
CA PRO A 9 -11.08 4.37 -0.11
C PRO A 9 -9.85 4.97 -0.78
N LEU A 10 -8.72 5.02 -0.09
CA LEU A 10 -7.49 5.63 -0.60
C LEU A 10 -6.46 4.60 -1.05
N LEU A 11 -6.41 3.46 -0.38
CA LEU A 11 -5.34 2.47 -0.57
C LEU A 11 -5.90 1.09 -0.83
N GLY A 12 -5.25 0.36 -1.72
CA GLY A 12 -5.50 -1.08 -1.86
C GLY A 12 -4.98 -1.85 -0.64
N ALA A 13 -5.39 -3.12 -0.54
CA ALA A 13 -5.02 -3.97 0.60
C ALA A 13 -3.51 -4.12 0.77
N ALA A 14 -2.78 -4.26 -0.34
CA ALA A 14 -1.33 -4.40 -0.29
C ALA A 14 -0.66 -3.14 0.25
N SER A 15 -1.11 -1.97 -0.21
CA SER A 15 -0.57 -0.69 0.25
C SER A 15 -0.85 -0.46 1.73
N SER A 16 -2.07 -0.79 2.18
CA SER A 16 -2.42 -0.70 3.60
C SER A 16 -1.54 -1.61 4.45
N ALA A 17 -1.35 -2.85 4.02
CA ALA A 17 -0.51 -3.81 4.73
C ALA A 17 0.95 -3.34 4.78
N LEU A 18 1.45 -2.80 3.68
CA LEU A 18 2.82 -2.30 3.60
C LEU A 18 3.05 -1.15 4.58
N LEU A 19 2.14 -0.17 4.62
CA LEU A 19 2.24 0.94 5.56
C LEU A 19 2.12 0.45 7.01
N ASN A 20 1.23 -0.50 7.28
CA ASN A 20 1.10 -1.09 8.61
C ASN A 20 2.38 -1.79 9.06
N ALA A 21 3.04 -2.50 8.14
CA ALA A 21 4.32 -3.15 8.44
C ALA A 21 5.40 -2.12 8.79
N LEU A 22 5.48 -1.04 8.02
CA LEU A 22 6.46 0.02 8.28
C LEU A 22 6.20 0.71 9.61
N LYS A 23 4.94 0.99 9.94
CA LYS A 23 4.56 1.56 11.23
C LYS A 23 5.00 0.65 12.36
N LYS A 24 4.73 -0.63 12.23
CA LYS A 24 5.07 -1.60 13.28
C LYS A 24 6.58 -1.66 13.50
N LEU A 25 7.35 -1.71 12.43
CA LEU A 25 8.81 -1.73 12.54
C LEU A 25 9.37 -0.44 13.14
N ALA A 26 8.75 0.69 12.86
CA ALA A 26 9.18 1.99 13.35
C ALA A 26 8.65 2.32 14.75
N GLY A 27 7.77 1.48 15.31
CA GLY A 27 7.14 1.77 16.60
C GLY A 27 6.12 2.90 16.54
N ILE A 28 5.51 3.11 15.39
CA ILE A 28 4.51 4.16 15.16
C ILE A 28 3.12 3.58 15.39
N ASP A 29 2.27 4.34 16.08
CA ASP A 29 0.88 3.97 16.32
C ASP A 29 0.16 3.80 14.98
N GLN A 30 -0.66 2.76 14.88
CA GLN A 30 -1.39 2.46 13.65
C GLN A 30 -2.36 3.56 13.21
N GLU A 31 -2.83 4.36 14.14
CA GLU A 31 -3.77 5.44 13.81
C GLU A 31 -3.09 6.67 13.20
N ILE A 32 -1.77 6.73 13.24
CA ILE A 32 -1.03 7.83 12.64
C ILE A 32 -0.94 7.62 11.14
N ASP A 33 -1.33 8.64 10.37
CA ASP A 33 -1.21 8.61 8.91
C ASP A 33 0.22 8.96 8.50
N LEU A 34 0.83 8.11 7.70
CA LEU A 34 2.17 8.36 7.14
C LEU A 34 2.09 9.24 5.90
N VAL A 35 0.98 9.16 5.19
CA VAL A 35 0.75 9.93 3.96
C VAL A 35 -0.64 10.55 4.08
N SER A 36 -0.72 11.86 3.94
CA SER A 36 -1.98 12.56 4.06
C SER A 36 -2.91 12.31 2.87
N ALA A 37 -4.21 12.48 3.07
CA ALA A 37 -5.18 12.44 1.98
C ALA A 37 -4.84 13.48 0.91
N HIS A 38 -4.32 14.64 1.30
CA HIS A 38 -3.90 15.68 0.37
C HIS A 38 -2.78 15.23 -0.56
N ALA A 39 -1.92 14.33 -0.11
CA ALA A 39 -0.85 13.78 -0.95
C ALA A 39 -1.38 12.67 -1.86
N ILE A 40 -2.41 11.95 -1.44
CA ILE A 40 -2.97 10.82 -2.17
C ILE A 40 -3.96 11.28 -3.25
N GLU A 41 -4.82 12.22 -2.94
CA GLU A 41 -5.88 12.65 -3.86
C GLU A 41 -5.40 13.11 -5.24
N PRO A 42 -4.32 13.90 -5.36
CA PRO A 42 -3.80 14.24 -6.69
C PRO A 42 -3.37 13.03 -7.51
N ILE A 43 -2.85 12.00 -6.84
CA ILE A 43 -2.45 10.76 -7.52
C ILE A 43 -3.69 10.03 -8.01
N GLN A 44 -4.75 9.98 -7.21
CA GLN A 44 -6.02 9.38 -7.62
C GLN A 44 -6.60 10.13 -8.82
N THR A 45 -6.55 11.45 -8.82
CA THR A 45 -7.01 12.28 -9.93
C THR A 45 -6.22 11.98 -11.20
N LEU A 46 -4.90 11.89 -11.08
CA LEU A 46 -4.05 11.52 -12.21
C LEU A 46 -4.44 10.18 -12.79
N LYS A 47 -4.60 9.18 -11.94
CA LYS A 47 -4.94 7.82 -12.36
C LYS A 47 -6.29 7.75 -13.05
N THR A 48 -7.30 8.33 -12.43
CA THR A 48 -8.69 8.14 -12.87
C THR A 48 -9.09 9.14 -13.95
N THR A 49 -8.83 10.41 -13.74
CA THR A 49 -9.28 11.46 -14.65
C THR A 49 -8.40 11.55 -15.89
N TYR A 50 -7.09 11.52 -15.72
CA TYR A 50 -6.17 11.76 -16.84
C TYR A 50 -5.71 10.48 -17.52
N LEU A 51 -5.51 9.39 -16.77
CA LEU A 51 -5.01 8.15 -17.32
C LEU A 51 -6.09 7.09 -17.53
N GLY A 52 -7.32 7.37 -17.10
CA GLY A 52 -8.45 6.50 -17.36
C GLY A 52 -8.53 5.22 -16.52
N SER A 53 -7.76 5.13 -15.44
CA SER A 53 -7.87 4.00 -14.54
C SER A 53 -9.25 4.01 -13.87
N LYS A 54 -9.82 2.83 -13.67
CA LYS A 54 -11.08 2.70 -12.95
C LYS A 54 -10.88 2.42 -11.47
N ASN A 55 -9.66 2.14 -11.04
CA ASN A 55 -9.33 1.89 -9.65
C ASN A 55 -8.63 3.12 -9.06
N PRO A 56 -9.29 3.87 -8.15
CA PRO A 56 -8.68 5.04 -7.53
C PRO A 56 -7.69 4.71 -6.43
N ARG A 57 -7.73 3.49 -5.88
CA ARG A 57 -6.86 3.12 -4.77
C ARG A 57 -5.41 3.07 -5.21
N LEU A 58 -4.51 3.53 -4.34
CA LEU A 58 -3.08 3.49 -4.65
C LEU A 58 -2.53 2.08 -4.47
N HIS A 59 -1.77 1.64 -5.46
CA HIS A 59 -0.99 0.42 -5.41
C HIS A 59 0.30 0.65 -4.63
N THR A 60 1.04 -0.42 -4.36
CA THR A 60 2.24 -0.38 -3.51
C THR A 60 3.32 0.55 -4.03
N ASP A 61 3.60 0.53 -5.33
CA ASP A 61 4.59 1.42 -5.92
C ASP A 61 4.17 2.89 -5.79
N GLU A 62 2.89 3.17 -5.99
CA GLU A 62 2.34 4.51 -5.88
C GLU A 62 2.40 5.03 -4.45
N ILE A 63 2.07 4.21 -3.46
CA ILE A 63 2.11 4.64 -2.06
C ILE A 63 3.54 4.84 -1.58
N LEU A 64 4.49 4.06 -2.07
CA LEU A 64 5.89 4.26 -1.72
C LEU A 64 6.42 5.59 -2.27
N ILE A 65 6.00 5.97 -3.47
CA ILE A 65 6.35 7.27 -4.04
C ILE A 65 5.73 8.39 -3.20
N ALA A 66 4.45 8.26 -2.85
CA ALA A 66 3.77 9.24 -2.00
C ALA A 66 4.44 9.35 -0.63
N LEU A 67 4.84 8.23 -0.05
CA LEU A 67 5.56 8.21 1.23
C LEU A 67 6.89 8.97 1.10
N SER A 68 7.65 8.68 0.06
CA SER A 68 8.94 9.34 -0.14
C SER A 68 8.81 10.85 -0.31
N SER A 69 7.75 11.31 -0.97
CA SER A 69 7.50 12.75 -1.12
C SER A 69 6.98 13.41 0.17
N SER A 70 6.54 12.63 1.13
CA SER A 70 6.03 13.13 2.42
C SER A 70 7.12 13.26 3.49
N VAL A 71 8.32 12.76 3.24
CA VAL A 71 9.40 12.69 4.24
C VAL A 71 9.80 14.04 4.78
N SER A 72 9.83 15.07 3.92
CA SER A 72 10.23 16.41 4.34
C SER A 72 9.20 17.13 5.21
N GLU A 73 7.93 16.69 5.16
CA GLU A 73 6.83 17.36 5.85
C GLU A 73 6.29 16.55 7.04
N ASN A 74 6.66 15.28 7.13
CA ASN A 74 6.12 14.37 8.13
C ASN A 74 7.23 13.50 8.70
N GLU A 75 7.57 13.73 9.96
CA GLU A 75 8.63 12.97 10.63
C GLU A 75 8.31 11.47 10.73
N TYR A 76 7.04 11.10 10.81
CA TYR A 76 6.64 9.70 10.84
C TYR A 76 6.88 9.03 9.48
N ALA A 77 6.66 9.76 8.39
CA ALA A 77 6.99 9.27 7.06
C ALA A 77 8.49 9.00 6.93
N ALA A 78 9.32 9.91 7.47
CA ALA A 78 10.77 9.73 7.47
C ALA A 78 11.18 8.49 8.25
N LYS A 79 10.62 8.29 9.44
CA LYS A 79 10.90 7.10 10.26
C LYS A 79 10.46 5.82 9.58
N ALA A 80 9.31 5.84 8.92
CA ALA A 80 8.80 4.68 8.19
C ALA A 80 9.71 4.33 7.01
N MET A 81 10.15 5.33 6.25
CA MET A 81 11.07 5.10 5.12
C MET A 81 12.36 4.42 5.55
N GLU A 82 12.87 4.76 6.73
CA GLU A 82 14.09 4.14 7.25
C GLU A 82 13.92 2.64 7.51
N GLN A 83 12.69 2.18 7.68
CA GLN A 83 12.40 0.77 7.96
C GLN A 83 12.28 -0.09 6.70
N ILE A 84 12.28 0.50 5.52
CA ILE A 84 12.11 -0.29 4.28
C ILE A 84 13.09 -1.46 4.18
N PRO A 85 14.39 -1.30 4.46
CA PRO A 85 15.30 -2.44 4.42
C PRO A 85 14.96 -3.55 5.42
N ASN A 86 14.25 -3.22 6.49
CA ASN A 86 13.88 -4.17 7.53
C ASN A 86 12.60 -4.95 7.21
N LEU A 87 11.96 -4.68 6.07
CA LEU A 87 10.81 -5.45 5.61
C LEU A 87 11.22 -6.85 5.15
N LYS A 88 12.47 -7.04 4.79
CA LYS A 88 12.96 -8.33 4.32
C LYS A 88 12.71 -9.41 5.38
N GLY A 89 12.04 -10.48 4.95
CA GLY A 89 11.71 -11.60 5.83
C GLY A 89 10.42 -11.43 6.63
N CYS A 90 9.75 -10.29 6.51
CA CYS A 90 8.48 -10.08 7.20
C CYS A 90 7.34 -10.78 6.47
N ASP A 91 6.38 -11.28 7.23
CA ASP A 91 5.15 -11.86 6.69
C ASP A 91 4.10 -10.76 6.52
N ILE A 92 3.41 -10.81 5.39
CA ILE A 92 2.32 -9.88 5.09
C ILE A 92 1.13 -10.66 4.56
N HIS A 93 -0.06 -10.31 5.02
CA HIS A 93 -1.30 -10.97 4.61
C HIS A 93 -2.27 -9.96 4.02
N SER A 94 -2.76 -10.25 2.82
CA SER A 94 -3.79 -9.45 2.15
C SER A 94 -5.15 -10.11 2.31
N THR A 95 -6.18 -9.30 2.54
CA THR A 95 -7.55 -9.79 2.61
C THR A 95 -8.13 -10.14 1.24
N VAL A 96 -7.41 -9.84 0.17
CA VAL A 96 -7.82 -10.11 -1.21
C VAL A 96 -6.63 -10.62 -2.01
N ILE A 97 -6.91 -11.23 -3.17
CA ILE A 97 -5.88 -11.62 -4.12
C ILE A 97 -5.32 -10.34 -4.75
N LEU A 98 -4.01 -10.21 -4.75
CA LEU A 98 -3.33 -9.02 -5.25
C LEU A 98 -3.05 -9.11 -6.74
N SER A 99 -2.93 -7.93 -7.36
CA SER A 99 -2.44 -7.82 -8.72
C SER A 99 -0.97 -8.26 -8.78
N SER A 100 -0.50 -8.63 -9.98
CA SER A 100 0.90 -9.02 -10.15
C SER A 100 1.87 -7.88 -9.81
N VAL A 101 1.47 -6.64 -10.07
CA VAL A 101 2.30 -5.47 -9.74
C VAL A 101 2.55 -5.38 -8.24
N ASP A 102 1.49 -5.51 -7.45
CA ASP A 102 1.62 -5.45 -5.99
C ASP A 102 2.38 -6.64 -5.43
N ALA A 103 2.09 -7.84 -5.92
CA ALA A 103 2.80 -9.04 -5.49
C ALA A 103 4.30 -8.92 -5.80
N ASP A 104 4.65 -8.41 -6.99
CA ASP A 104 6.04 -8.22 -7.39
C ASP A 104 6.75 -7.19 -6.50
N THR A 105 6.08 -6.10 -6.17
CA THR A 105 6.66 -5.07 -5.29
C THR A 105 6.98 -5.66 -3.91
N LEU A 106 6.05 -6.39 -3.32
CA LEU A 106 6.27 -7.02 -2.01
C LEU A 106 7.40 -8.04 -2.07
N LYS A 107 7.47 -8.81 -3.14
CA LYS A 107 8.56 -9.76 -3.36
C LYS A 107 9.91 -9.08 -3.47
N LYS A 108 9.98 -7.97 -4.20
CA LYS A 108 11.23 -7.19 -4.32
C LYS A 108 11.68 -6.63 -2.97
N LEU A 109 10.75 -6.34 -2.09
CA LEU A 109 11.04 -5.91 -0.73
C LEU A 109 11.44 -7.06 0.18
N GLY A 110 11.37 -8.29 -0.31
CA GLY A 110 11.77 -9.49 0.44
C GLY A 110 10.71 -9.99 1.41
N MET A 111 9.47 -9.59 1.24
CA MET A 111 8.37 -9.99 2.12
C MET A 111 7.73 -11.30 1.66
N TYR A 112 7.15 -12.03 2.62
CA TYR A 112 6.40 -13.26 2.37
C TYR A 112 4.91 -12.93 2.36
N LEU A 113 4.30 -13.08 1.19
CA LEU A 113 2.90 -12.71 0.97
C LEU A 113 1.98 -13.92 1.07
N THR A 114 0.89 -13.77 1.82
CA THR A 114 -0.27 -14.67 1.77
C THR A 114 -1.52 -13.86 1.44
N CYS A 115 -2.46 -14.46 0.74
CA CYS A 115 -3.70 -13.80 0.35
C CYS A 115 -4.90 -14.67 0.68
N GLU A 116 -6.02 -14.05 1.00
CA GLU A 116 -7.30 -14.75 1.03
C GLU A 116 -7.76 -15.00 -0.41
N PRO A 117 -8.51 -16.07 -0.67
CA PRO A 117 -8.92 -16.42 -2.03
C PRO A 117 -10.11 -15.59 -2.52
N THR A 118 -10.01 -14.27 -2.37
CA THR A 118 -11.07 -13.33 -2.75
C THR A 118 -10.43 -12.20 -3.55
N TYR A 119 -10.99 -11.92 -4.72
CA TYR A 119 -10.52 -10.81 -5.55
C TYR A 119 -10.97 -9.48 -4.97
N GLU A 120 -10.21 -8.43 -5.27
CA GLU A 120 -10.66 -7.08 -5.00
C GLU A 120 -11.96 -6.83 -5.76
N GLU A 121 -12.88 -6.07 -5.13
CA GLU A 121 -14.17 -5.80 -5.74
C GLU A 121 -14.04 -5.11 -7.09
N ASP A 122 -13.17 -4.12 -7.19
CA ASP A 122 -12.94 -3.40 -8.44
C ASP A 122 -12.37 -4.32 -9.52
N ASP A 123 -11.45 -5.19 -9.16
CA ASP A 123 -10.87 -6.16 -10.09
C ASP A 123 -11.90 -7.14 -10.60
N ARG A 124 -12.82 -7.58 -9.73
CA ARG A 124 -13.89 -8.47 -10.15
C ARG A 124 -14.78 -7.86 -11.20
N MET A 125 -15.03 -6.57 -11.10
CA MET A 125 -15.85 -5.87 -12.08
C MET A 125 -15.22 -5.90 -13.47
N TYR A 126 -13.90 -5.92 -13.54
CA TYR A 126 -13.20 -6.01 -14.81
C TYR A 126 -13.09 -7.44 -15.30
N HIS A 127 -12.82 -8.36 -14.41
CA HIS A 127 -12.64 -9.77 -14.77
C HIS A 127 -13.91 -10.41 -15.32
N LYS A 128 -15.05 -9.88 -15.00
CA LYS A 128 -16.31 -10.38 -15.53
C LYS A 128 -16.52 -10.08 -17.00
N LYS A 129 -15.69 -9.31 -17.56
CA LYS A 129 -15.76 -8.97 -18.96
C LYS A 129 -14.94 -9.93 -19.79
#